data_8b4388ea8b26ae2493aa50abde0461bd
#
_entry.id   8b4388ea8b26ae2493aa50abde0461bd
#
_cell.length_a   1.000
_cell.length_b   1.000
_cell.length_c   1.000
_cell.angle_alpha   90.00
_cell.angle_beta   90.00
_cell.angle_gamma   90.00
#
_symmetry.space_group_name_H-M   'P 1'
#
loop_
_entity.id
_entity.type
_entity.pdbx_description
1 polymer ?
#
loop_
_entity_poly.entity_id
_entity_poly.type
_entity_poly.pdbx_seq_one_letter_code
_entity_poly.pdbx_strand_id
1 'polypeptide(L)'
;SAGFVNDVGERLLRAVLRRERAGYRYARRAFVPTLDTLIADPALGFPCPWISNHGGPYYHSNADTPEVLSPRGLAVAAAATAAYLYFLADMDARAAAEIAEWQSDLAVADVAAVKRSDPPDRVEYILARHRENLARLRRWWWQGDRAALESQWAACAARVESAARAARARLRRRPRRPAAPDERRVIRRAAPLAYSDDNLTAEFRNIFKASELPRWAHYWADGRRTLGEIRTLVEIERGRSFDPAAVAAHFQALERLGYVRSAAPAERVRRSQIVRDLRALGLHAGMNVMVHSSLSKIGFVEGGAETVLDALREAVGPRGTLLFPSFNHGRAQVFNPRTTPTLNGAIPDAAWRRPEAVRSDHPTHAVAAIGPRARMWLDGHLAAGAFGPDSPIARLLKDDGYVLCLGVDLRVASVYHVAEISVPCRCLDLFGRRLPVVSPDGEIVRVPGMAWRARACPVPVLPGLEQWLVRRGLLRRRRVGEAEGLLARAADIWRARRAQLREVCPTCRIRPRRGPPREE
;
A
#
# COMPACT_ATOMS: atom_id res chain seq x y z
N SER A 1 -13.66 -5.72 -2.92
CA SER A 1 -13.35 -6.78 -1.96
C SER A 1 -13.91 -6.39 -0.58
N ALA A 2 -14.67 -7.30 0.04
CA ALA A 2 -15.20 -7.09 1.36
C ALA A 2 -14.03 -7.02 2.36
N GLY A 3 -13.81 -5.87 2.98
CA GLY A 3 -12.89 -5.75 4.11
C GLY A 3 -13.51 -6.34 5.39
N PHE A 4 -12.71 -6.52 6.45
CA PHE A 4 -13.17 -7.02 7.74
C PHE A 4 -14.38 -6.23 8.29
N VAL A 5 -14.51 -4.96 7.94
CA VAL A 5 -15.62 -4.08 8.34
C VAL A 5 -17.00 -4.59 7.90
N ASN A 6 -17.09 -5.25 6.74
CA ASN A 6 -18.35 -5.85 6.28
C ASN A 6 -18.74 -7.07 7.12
N ASP A 7 -17.74 -7.84 7.53
CA ASP A 7 -17.95 -9.02 8.35
C ASP A 7 -18.32 -8.62 9.78
N VAL A 8 -17.72 -7.53 10.31
CA VAL A 8 -18.11 -6.91 11.59
C VAL A 8 -19.55 -6.40 11.51
N GLY A 9 -19.89 -5.66 10.45
CA GLY A 9 -21.26 -5.16 10.24
C GLY A 9 -22.30 -6.28 10.20
N GLU A 10 -22.01 -7.38 9.49
CA GLU A 10 -22.90 -8.55 9.46
C GLU A 10 -23.06 -9.19 10.84
N ARG A 11 -21.96 -9.35 11.60
CA ARG A 11 -21.99 -9.94 12.95
C ARG A 11 -22.84 -9.11 13.91
N LEU A 12 -22.69 -7.78 13.86
CA LEU A 12 -23.49 -6.87 14.69
C LEU A 12 -24.95 -6.85 14.27
N LEU A 13 -25.24 -6.83 12.96
CA LEU A 13 -26.61 -6.95 12.46
C LEU A 13 -27.28 -8.23 12.94
N ARG A 14 -26.59 -9.37 12.88
CA ARG A 14 -27.08 -10.65 13.42
C ARG A 14 -27.37 -10.59 14.91
N ALA A 15 -26.51 -9.92 15.68
CA ALA A 15 -26.71 -9.78 17.12
C ALA A 15 -27.97 -8.95 17.43
N VAL A 16 -28.13 -7.82 16.74
CA VAL A 16 -29.33 -6.97 16.86
C VAL A 16 -30.58 -7.72 16.43
N LEU A 17 -30.56 -8.41 15.28
CA LEU A 17 -31.72 -9.16 14.79
C LEU A 17 -32.12 -10.32 15.73
N ARG A 18 -31.17 -11.02 16.34
CA ARG A 18 -31.48 -12.07 17.32
C ARG A 18 -32.20 -11.52 18.52
N ARG A 19 -31.86 -10.30 18.95
CA ARG A 19 -32.49 -9.66 20.11
C ARG A 19 -33.84 -9.04 19.76
N GLU A 20 -33.92 -8.30 18.66
CA GLU A 20 -35.07 -7.46 18.35
C GLU A 20 -36.10 -8.16 17.44
N ARG A 21 -35.67 -9.12 16.63
CA ARG A 21 -36.50 -9.79 15.63
C ARG A 21 -35.97 -11.18 15.26
N ALA A 22 -36.02 -12.13 16.19
CA ALA A 22 -35.61 -13.50 15.95
C ALA A 22 -36.30 -14.09 14.71
N GLY A 23 -35.53 -14.76 13.83
CA GLY A 23 -36.04 -15.36 12.59
C GLY A 23 -36.18 -14.42 11.40
N TYR A 24 -35.79 -13.14 11.54
CA TYR A 24 -35.76 -12.22 10.38
C TYR A 24 -34.73 -12.68 9.33
N ARG A 25 -35.19 -12.81 8.09
CA ARG A 25 -34.34 -13.22 6.96
C ARG A 25 -33.59 -12.01 6.41
N TYR A 26 -32.29 -12.13 6.22
CA TYR A 26 -31.48 -11.15 5.51
C TYR A 26 -30.54 -11.89 4.54
N ALA A 27 -30.06 -11.18 3.53
CA ALA A 27 -29.08 -11.69 2.59
C ALA A 27 -27.89 -10.72 2.50
N ARG A 28 -26.68 -11.27 2.47
CA ARG A 28 -25.48 -10.53 2.13
C ARG A 28 -25.34 -10.51 0.61
N ARG A 29 -25.17 -9.33 0.03
CA ARG A 29 -24.95 -9.16 -1.40
C ARG A 29 -23.58 -8.53 -1.64
N ALA A 30 -23.00 -8.81 -2.81
CA ALA A 30 -21.82 -8.12 -3.28
C ALA A 30 -22.13 -6.63 -3.49
N PHE A 31 -21.08 -5.79 -3.48
CA PHE A 31 -21.18 -4.38 -3.80
C PHE A 31 -21.92 -4.15 -5.12
N VAL A 32 -22.89 -3.24 -5.09
CA VAL A 32 -23.61 -2.77 -6.27
C VAL A 32 -23.22 -1.30 -6.50
N PRO A 33 -22.63 -0.96 -7.65
CA PRO A 33 -22.24 0.43 -7.94
C PRO A 33 -23.48 1.25 -8.31
N THR A 34 -24.19 1.73 -7.30
CA THR A 34 -25.31 2.64 -7.44
C THR A 34 -24.97 4.01 -6.86
N LEU A 35 -25.79 5.03 -7.12
CA LEU A 35 -25.52 6.39 -6.65
C LEU A 35 -25.35 6.48 -5.14
N ASP A 36 -26.17 5.79 -4.37
CA ASP A 36 -26.16 5.87 -2.89
C ASP A 36 -24.97 5.14 -2.27
N THR A 37 -24.36 4.21 -3.02
CA THR A 37 -23.17 3.46 -2.58
C THR A 37 -21.87 3.99 -3.18
N LEU A 38 -21.90 5.14 -3.85
CA LEU A 38 -20.74 5.71 -4.53
C LEU A 38 -19.54 5.89 -3.61
N ILE A 39 -19.76 6.28 -2.35
CA ILE A 39 -18.68 6.42 -1.36
C ILE A 39 -17.97 5.10 -1.06
N ALA A 40 -18.66 3.97 -1.21
CA ALA A 40 -18.10 2.63 -1.06
C ALA A 40 -17.43 2.11 -2.33
N ASP A 41 -17.41 2.91 -3.40
CA ASP A 41 -16.71 2.55 -4.64
C ASP A 41 -15.23 2.27 -4.36
N PRO A 42 -14.68 1.14 -4.86
CA PRO A 42 -13.27 0.80 -4.66
C PRO A 42 -12.30 1.89 -5.11
N ALA A 43 -12.70 2.80 -6.01
CA ALA A 43 -11.89 3.94 -6.42
C ALA A 43 -11.77 5.01 -5.33
N LEU A 44 -12.79 5.18 -4.50
CA LEU A 44 -12.80 6.10 -3.37
C LEU A 44 -12.22 5.47 -2.10
N GLY A 45 -12.36 4.15 -1.96
CA GLY A 45 -11.70 3.36 -0.93
C GLY A 45 -12.29 3.45 0.47
N PHE A 46 -13.49 4.03 0.63
CA PHE A 46 -14.17 4.06 1.92
C PHE A 46 -14.94 2.75 2.15
N PRO A 47 -14.63 1.97 3.19
CA PRO A 47 -15.40 0.79 3.54
C PRO A 47 -16.73 1.21 4.16
N CYS A 48 -17.82 1.05 3.40
CA CYS A 48 -19.17 1.42 3.82
C CYS A 48 -20.12 0.23 3.58
N PRO A 49 -20.54 -0.50 4.62
CA PRO A 49 -21.61 -1.47 4.48
C PRO A 49 -22.95 -0.73 4.30
N TRP A 50 -23.75 -1.22 3.39
CA TRP A 50 -25.06 -0.69 3.09
C TRP A 50 -26.14 -1.64 3.62
N ILE A 51 -26.99 -1.14 4.52
CA ILE A 51 -28.15 -1.87 5.05
C ILE A 51 -29.37 -1.34 4.33
N SER A 52 -30.06 -2.18 3.58
CA SER A 52 -31.23 -1.80 2.81
C SER A 52 -32.27 -2.90 2.78
N ASN A 53 -33.55 -2.50 2.75
CA ASN A 53 -34.63 -3.36 2.31
C ASN A 53 -34.68 -3.34 0.78
N HIS A 54 -34.69 -4.49 0.15
CA HIS A 54 -34.67 -4.58 -1.30
C HIS A 54 -35.94 -5.29 -1.79
N GLY A 55 -36.59 -4.70 -2.78
CA GLY A 55 -37.68 -5.33 -3.51
C GLY A 55 -39.07 -5.11 -2.94
N GLY A 56 -39.32 -4.02 -2.24
CA GLY A 56 -40.67 -3.59 -1.90
C GLY A 56 -41.45 -3.15 -3.15
N PRO A 57 -42.77 -3.38 -3.21
CA PRO A 57 -43.60 -2.99 -4.37
C PRO A 57 -43.70 -1.47 -4.56
N TYR A 58 -43.29 -0.70 -3.56
CA TYR A 58 -43.37 0.76 -3.56
C TYR A 58 -42.11 1.45 -4.08
N TYR A 59 -40.99 0.75 -4.18
CA TYR A 59 -39.69 1.29 -4.52
C TYR A 59 -39.70 2.05 -5.86
N HIS A 60 -39.24 3.31 -5.84
CA HIS A 60 -39.25 4.23 -6.98
C HIS A 60 -40.66 4.50 -7.58
N SER A 61 -41.69 4.50 -6.76
CA SER A 61 -43.04 4.85 -7.14
C SER A 61 -43.56 6.01 -6.30
N ASN A 62 -44.65 6.64 -6.72
CA ASN A 62 -45.38 7.66 -5.95
C ASN A 62 -46.08 7.10 -4.69
N ALA A 63 -46.12 5.77 -4.54
CA ALA A 63 -46.62 5.09 -3.35
C ALA A 63 -45.51 4.80 -2.33
N ASP A 64 -44.25 5.19 -2.61
CA ASP A 64 -43.12 5.10 -1.67
C ASP A 64 -43.16 6.30 -0.71
N THR A 65 -44.09 6.22 0.22
CA THR A 65 -44.39 7.28 1.20
C THR A 65 -44.00 6.84 2.61
N PRO A 66 -43.88 7.74 3.60
CA PRO A 66 -43.52 7.39 4.97
C PRO A 66 -44.43 6.33 5.61
N GLU A 67 -45.71 6.24 5.19
CA GLU A 67 -46.71 5.33 5.74
C GLU A 67 -46.44 3.88 5.41
N VAL A 68 -45.65 3.57 4.35
CA VAL A 68 -45.24 2.20 4.02
C VAL A 68 -44.01 1.75 4.78
N LEU A 69 -43.36 2.64 5.52
CA LEU A 69 -42.21 2.32 6.34
C LEU A 69 -42.63 1.63 7.64
N SER A 70 -41.87 0.59 7.99
CA SER A 70 -42.02 -0.05 9.30
C SER A 70 -41.20 0.70 10.36
N PRO A 71 -41.82 1.36 11.36
CA PRO A 71 -41.08 2.00 12.45
C PRO A 71 -40.14 1.02 13.17
N ARG A 72 -40.57 -0.22 13.37
CA ARG A 72 -39.72 -1.28 13.95
C ARG A 72 -38.56 -1.65 13.03
N GLY A 73 -38.77 -1.71 11.72
CA GLY A 73 -37.71 -1.96 10.74
C GLY A 73 -36.65 -0.86 10.75
N LEU A 74 -37.07 0.40 10.79
CA LEU A 74 -36.19 1.57 10.92
C LEU A 74 -35.40 1.52 12.24
N ALA A 75 -36.06 1.23 13.37
CA ALA A 75 -35.40 1.11 14.68
C ALA A 75 -34.32 0.02 14.69
N VAL A 76 -34.57 -1.14 14.09
CA VAL A 76 -33.59 -2.22 13.94
C VAL A 76 -32.40 -1.80 13.06
N ALA A 77 -32.65 -1.15 11.92
CA ALA A 77 -31.60 -0.65 11.05
C ALA A 77 -30.75 0.42 11.74
N ALA A 78 -31.40 1.36 12.46
CA ALA A 78 -30.71 2.41 13.22
C ALA A 78 -29.88 1.81 14.36
N ALA A 79 -30.40 0.85 15.11
CA ALA A 79 -29.68 0.16 16.19
C ALA A 79 -28.46 -0.61 15.64
N ALA A 80 -28.59 -1.30 14.51
CA ALA A 80 -27.49 -2.02 13.88
C ALA A 80 -26.41 -1.06 13.38
N THR A 81 -26.80 0.06 12.79
CA THR A 81 -25.89 1.10 12.31
C THR A 81 -25.16 1.78 13.48
N ALA A 82 -25.88 2.14 14.54
CA ALA A 82 -25.30 2.75 15.73
C ALA A 82 -24.30 1.80 16.41
N ALA A 83 -24.67 0.53 16.58
CA ALA A 83 -23.77 -0.48 17.14
C ALA A 83 -22.51 -0.67 16.29
N TYR A 84 -22.65 -0.65 14.97
CA TYR A 84 -21.50 -0.76 14.05
C TYR A 84 -20.55 0.45 14.16
N LEU A 85 -21.10 1.67 14.14
CA LEU A 85 -20.29 2.89 14.25
C LEU A 85 -19.62 2.99 15.62
N TYR A 86 -20.36 2.71 16.70
CA TYR A 86 -19.83 2.70 18.06
C TYR A 86 -18.68 1.69 18.19
N PHE A 87 -18.89 0.46 17.74
CA PHE A 87 -17.88 -0.60 17.81
C PHE A 87 -16.59 -0.20 17.08
N LEU A 88 -16.70 0.38 15.89
CA LEU A 88 -15.52 0.80 15.13
C LEU A 88 -14.81 2.01 15.78
N ALA A 89 -15.55 2.92 16.40
CA ALA A 89 -14.99 4.08 17.09
C ALA A 89 -14.28 3.72 18.39
N ASP A 90 -14.81 2.72 19.12
CA ASP A 90 -14.33 2.26 20.43
C ASP A 90 -13.41 1.01 20.33
N MET A 91 -13.01 0.63 19.13
CA MET A 91 -12.21 -0.58 18.90
C MET A 91 -10.83 -0.47 19.53
N ASP A 92 -10.59 -1.28 20.54
CA ASP A 92 -9.31 -1.42 21.25
C ASP A 92 -8.47 -2.61 20.76
N ALA A 93 -7.34 -2.86 21.41
CA ALA A 93 -6.44 -3.98 21.12
C ALA A 93 -7.11 -5.35 21.27
N ARG A 94 -7.99 -5.50 22.26
CA ARG A 94 -8.73 -6.74 22.52
C ARG A 94 -9.71 -7.02 21.38
N ALA A 95 -10.49 -6.01 20.99
CA ALA A 95 -11.42 -6.12 19.87
C ALA A 95 -10.69 -6.42 18.56
N ALA A 96 -9.53 -5.80 18.33
CA ALA A 96 -8.69 -6.07 17.15
C ALA A 96 -8.18 -7.53 17.14
N ALA A 97 -7.79 -8.05 18.28
CA ALA A 97 -7.38 -9.45 18.46
C ALA A 97 -8.53 -10.42 18.17
N GLU A 98 -9.70 -10.17 18.76
CA GLU A 98 -10.90 -10.98 18.53
C GLU A 98 -11.35 -10.99 17.07
N ILE A 99 -11.27 -9.84 16.38
CA ILE A 99 -11.56 -9.74 14.93
C ILE A 99 -10.57 -10.60 14.13
N ALA A 100 -9.28 -10.54 14.44
CA ALA A 100 -8.27 -11.32 13.74
C ALA A 100 -8.50 -12.83 13.87
N GLU A 101 -8.80 -13.30 15.08
CA GLU A 101 -9.14 -14.70 15.35
C GLU A 101 -10.37 -15.14 14.53
N TRP A 102 -11.43 -14.39 14.64
CA TRP A 102 -12.65 -14.68 13.91
C TRP A 102 -12.48 -14.64 12.39
N GLN A 103 -11.73 -13.66 11.84
CA GLN A 103 -11.40 -13.62 10.41
C GLN A 103 -10.59 -14.83 9.97
N SER A 104 -9.74 -15.34 10.85
CA SER A 104 -8.94 -16.54 10.58
C SER A 104 -9.80 -17.80 10.59
N ASP A 105 -10.75 -17.90 11.52
CA ASP A 105 -11.70 -19.01 11.56
C ASP A 105 -12.56 -19.06 10.29
N LEU A 106 -13.06 -17.90 9.84
CA LEU A 106 -13.78 -17.80 8.57
C LEU A 106 -12.92 -18.22 7.39
N ALA A 107 -11.66 -17.77 7.34
CA ALA A 107 -10.75 -18.13 6.26
C ALA A 107 -10.41 -19.63 6.27
N VAL A 108 -10.20 -20.24 7.44
CA VAL A 108 -9.99 -21.70 7.58
C VAL A 108 -11.22 -22.47 7.11
N ALA A 109 -12.41 -22.03 7.50
CA ALA A 109 -13.67 -22.66 7.05
C ALA A 109 -13.86 -22.51 5.54
N ASP A 110 -13.61 -21.33 4.98
CA ASP A 110 -13.68 -21.07 3.53
C ASP A 110 -12.69 -21.99 2.77
N VAL A 111 -11.46 -22.14 3.26
CA VAL A 111 -10.45 -23.03 2.67
C VAL A 111 -10.87 -24.50 2.75
N ALA A 112 -11.42 -24.92 3.88
CA ALA A 112 -11.90 -26.29 4.06
C ALA A 112 -13.06 -26.63 3.11
N ALA A 113 -13.91 -25.65 2.82
CA ALA A 113 -15.06 -25.77 1.93
C ALA A 113 -14.70 -25.82 0.43
N VAL A 114 -13.44 -25.53 0.05
CA VAL A 114 -13.00 -25.54 -1.36
C VAL A 114 -13.10 -26.96 -1.93
N LYS A 115 -13.78 -27.07 -3.06
CA LYS A 115 -14.03 -28.33 -3.78
C LYS A 115 -13.10 -28.46 -5.01
N ARG A 116 -12.96 -29.68 -5.53
CA ARG A 116 -12.21 -29.93 -6.78
C ARG A 116 -12.83 -29.25 -8.01
N SER A 117 -14.13 -28.97 -7.98
CA SER A 117 -14.85 -28.24 -9.03
C SER A 117 -14.62 -26.74 -9.03
N ASP A 118 -14.12 -26.19 -7.91
CA ASP A 118 -13.86 -24.76 -7.79
C ASP A 118 -12.67 -24.32 -8.67
N PRO A 119 -12.58 -23.03 -9.00
CA PRO A 119 -11.43 -22.48 -9.72
C PRO A 119 -10.12 -22.78 -8.97
N PRO A 120 -9.04 -23.13 -9.66
CA PRO A 120 -7.78 -23.57 -9.05
C PRO A 120 -7.13 -22.51 -8.14
N ASP A 121 -7.45 -21.24 -8.37
CA ASP A 121 -6.91 -20.10 -7.61
C ASP A 121 -7.76 -19.71 -6.39
N ARG A 122 -8.84 -20.45 -6.09
CA ARG A 122 -9.76 -20.11 -4.98
C ARG A 122 -9.06 -20.12 -3.62
N VAL A 123 -8.17 -21.06 -3.35
CA VAL A 123 -7.38 -21.11 -2.11
C VAL A 123 -6.48 -19.88 -2.01
N GLU A 124 -5.80 -19.51 -3.09
CA GLU A 124 -4.92 -18.33 -3.13
C GLU A 124 -5.72 -17.02 -2.95
N TYR A 125 -6.91 -16.95 -3.52
CA TYR A 125 -7.82 -15.84 -3.33
C TYR A 125 -8.23 -15.67 -1.86
N ILE A 126 -8.59 -16.77 -1.16
CA ILE A 126 -8.95 -16.74 0.27
C ILE A 126 -7.76 -16.26 1.11
N LEU A 127 -6.56 -16.80 0.85
CA LEU A 127 -5.33 -16.38 1.52
C LEU A 127 -5.02 -14.90 1.32
N ALA A 128 -5.09 -14.42 0.08
CA ALA A 128 -4.82 -13.01 -0.24
C ALA A 128 -5.82 -12.10 0.47
N ARG A 129 -7.11 -12.46 0.47
CA ARG A 129 -8.16 -11.73 1.18
C ARG A 129 -7.92 -11.68 2.70
N HIS A 130 -7.55 -12.80 3.30
CA HIS A 130 -7.24 -12.87 4.73
C HIS A 130 -6.04 -12.00 5.11
N ARG A 131 -4.94 -12.08 4.34
CA ARG A 131 -3.76 -11.24 4.56
C ARG A 131 -4.08 -9.75 4.43
N GLU A 132 -4.90 -9.38 3.45
CA GLU A 132 -5.35 -8.00 3.28
C GLU A 132 -6.23 -7.52 4.44
N ASN A 133 -7.14 -8.37 4.95
CA ASN A 133 -7.96 -8.05 6.12
C ASN A 133 -7.11 -7.81 7.37
N LEU A 134 -6.12 -8.65 7.66
CA LEU A 134 -5.18 -8.44 8.75
C LEU A 134 -4.36 -7.15 8.56
N ALA A 135 -3.89 -6.88 7.35
CA ALA A 135 -3.16 -5.65 7.05
C ALA A 135 -4.02 -4.39 7.25
N ARG A 136 -5.31 -4.45 6.89
CA ARG A 136 -6.26 -3.36 7.13
C ARG A 136 -6.55 -3.18 8.62
N LEU A 137 -6.74 -4.27 9.36
CA LEU A 137 -6.95 -4.24 10.81
C LEU A 137 -5.77 -3.59 11.53
N ARG A 138 -4.54 -3.88 11.11
CA ARG A 138 -3.32 -3.23 11.62
C ARG A 138 -3.30 -1.72 11.43
N ARG A 139 -3.96 -1.20 10.40
CA ARG A 139 -4.04 0.25 10.13
C ARG A 139 -5.05 0.96 11.03
N TRP A 140 -6.08 0.27 11.47
CA TRP A 140 -7.16 0.83 12.29
C TRP A 140 -6.79 0.89 13.77
N TRP A 141 -5.89 0.01 14.17
CA TRP A 141 -5.52 -0.08 15.57
C TRP A 141 -4.21 0.66 15.88
N TRP A 142 -4.18 1.49 16.92
CA TRP A 142 -3.03 2.32 17.30
C TRP A 142 -2.76 2.43 18.80
N GLN A 143 -3.54 1.81 19.70
CA GLN A 143 -3.33 1.82 21.16
C GLN A 143 -3.14 0.40 21.71
N GLY A 144 -2.24 0.22 22.74
CA GLY A 144 -2.02 -1.02 23.48
C GLY A 144 -0.72 -1.76 23.14
N ASP A 145 -0.56 -2.99 23.66
CA ASP A 145 0.62 -3.83 23.45
C ASP A 145 0.66 -4.38 22.01
N ARG A 146 1.42 -3.68 21.20
CA ARG A 146 1.59 -4.05 19.79
C ARG A 146 2.34 -5.36 19.59
N ALA A 147 3.27 -5.72 20.47
CA ALA A 147 4.07 -6.94 20.31
C ALA A 147 3.21 -8.18 20.51
N ALA A 148 2.35 -8.18 21.52
CA ALA A 148 1.41 -9.27 21.78
C ALA A 148 0.43 -9.45 20.61
N LEU A 149 -0.13 -8.34 20.07
CA LEU A 149 -1.02 -8.39 18.90
C LEU A 149 -0.33 -8.88 17.64
N GLU A 150 0.89 -8.43 17.35
CA GLU A 150 1.66 -8.91 16.18
C GLU A 150 1.95 -10.40 16.29
N SER A 151 2.25 -10.91 17.48
CA SER A 151 2.44 -12.34 17.74
C SER A 151 1.15 -13.13 17.46
N GLN A 152 0.01 -12.64 17.96
CA GLN A 152 -1.29 -13.27 17.73
C GLN A 152 -1.68 -13.23 16.23
N TRP A 153 -1.48 -12.11 15.54
CA TRP A 153 -1.75 -12.02 14.10
C TRP A 153 -0.86 -12.92 13.27
N ALA A 154 0.41 -13.10 13.68
CA ALA A 154 1.30 -14.07 13.05
C ALA A 154 0.78 -15.51 13.23
N ALA A 155 0.30 -15.86 14.42
CA ALA A 155 -0.33 -17.16 14.70
C ALA A 155 -1.61 -17.36 13.86
N CYS A 156 -2.46 -16.33 13.76
CA CYS A 156 -3.63 -16.32 12.91
C CYS A 156 -3.28 -16.59 11.44
N ALA A 157 -2.30 -15.88 10.91
CA ALA A 157 -1.84 -16.06 9.54
C ALA A 157 -1.27 -17.46 9.30
N ALA A 158 -0.47 -17.98 10.23
CA ALA A 158 0.12 -19.32 10.15
C ALA A 158 -0.95 -20.42 10.14
N ARG A 159 -2.02 -20.27 10.92
CA ARG A 159 -3.17 -21.20 10.97
C ARG A 159 -3.86 -21.30 9.61
N VAL A 160 -4.15 -20.15 8.97
CA VAL A 160 -4.79 -20.13 7.64
C VAL A 160 -3.86 -20.68 6.56
N GLU A 161 -2.55 -20.38 6.62
CA GLU A 161 -1.54 -20.97 5.73
C GLU A 161 -1.45 -22.49 5.87
N SER A 162 -1.56 -23.01 7.10
CA SER A 162 -1.56 -24.45 7.34
C SER A 162 -2.80 -25.12 6.71
N ALA A 163 -3.98 -24.56 6.91
CA ALA A 163 -5.20 -25.03 6.25
C ALA A 163 -5.10 -24.99 4.73
N ALA A 164 -4.50 -23.94 4.17
CA ALA A 164 -4.30 -23.81 2.73
C ALA A 164 -3.31 -24.85 2.19
N ARG A 165 -2.23 -25.16 2.91
CA ARG A 165 -1.31 -26.27 2.51
C ARG A 165 -2.05 -27.60 2.46
N ALA A 166 -2.87 -27.91 3.45
CA ALA A 166 -3.66 -29.15 3.48
C ALA A 166 -4.67 -29.19 2.32
N ALA A 167 -5.34 -28.07 2.02
CA ALA A 167 -6.27 -27.97 0.89
C ALA A 167 -5.55 -28.17 -0.45
N ARG A 168 -4.38 -27.56 -0.66
CA ARG A 168 -3.58 -27.75 -1.89
C ARG A 168 -3.17 -29.21 -2.09
N ALA A 169 -2.77 -29.90 -1.03
CA ALA A 169 -2.41 -31.31 -1.09
C ALA A 169 -3.62 -32.18 -1.50
N ARG A 170 -4.83 -31.88 -0.98
CA ARG A 170 -6.08 -32.58 -1.28
C ARG A 170 -6.57 -32.33 -2.71
N LEU A 171 -6.40 -31.08 -3.21
CA LEU A 171 -7.06 -30.61 -4.43
C LEU A 171 -6.30 -30.92 -5.72
N ARG A 172 -5.31 -31.76 -5.76
CA ARG A 172 -4.52 -32.11 -6.95
C ARG A 172 -4.59 -31.05 -8.06
N ARG A 173 -3.49 -30.39 -8.41
CA ARG A 173 -3.43 -29.37 -9.48
C ARG A 173 -4.05 -29.89 -10.77
N ARG A 174 -5.14 -29.26 -11.23
CA ARG A 174 -5.57 -29.37 -12.63
C ARG A 174 -4.58 -28.58 -13.49
N PRO A 175 -4.15 -29.12 -14.66
CA PRO A 175 -3.39 -28.32 -15.61
C PRO A 175 -4.23 -27.09 -15.99
N ARG A 176 -3.63 -25.90 -15.90
CA ARG A 176 -4.27 -24.68 -16.40
C ARG A 176 -4.44 -24.82 -17.92
N ARG A 177 -5.66 -24.59 -18.41
CA ARG A 177 -5.89 -24.40 -19.84
C ARG A 177 -5.01 -23.25 -20.32
N PRO A 178 -4.31 -23.38 -21.47
CA PRO A 178 -3.60 -22.27 -22.06
C PRO A 178 -4.53 -21.08 -22.25
N ALA A 179 -4.11 -19.89 -21.80
CA ALA A 179 -4.90 -18.68 -21.95
C ALA A 179 -5.01 -18.32 -23.45
N ALA A 180 -6.21 -18.01 -23.90
CA ALA A 180 -6.44 -17.49 -25.24
C ALA A 180 -5.69 -16.14 -25.43
N PRO A 181 -5.38 -15.72 -26.67
CA PRO A 181 -4.65 -14.46 -26.91
C PRO A 181 -5.30 -13.27 -26.20
N ASP A 182 -6.60 -13.11 -26.26
CA ASP A 182 -7.33 -12.02 -25.59
C ASP A 182 -7.24 -12.12 -24.07
N GLU A 183 -7.23 -13.31 -23.50
CA GLU A 183 -7.09 -13.52 -22.07
C GLU A 183 -5.72 -13.13 -21.51
N ARG A 184 -4.70 -12.98 -22.38
CA ARG A 184 -3.34 -12.53 -22.00
C ARG A 184 -3.21 -11.02 -21.93
N ARG A 185 -4.16 -10.25 -22.48
CA ARG A 185 -4.12 -8.78 -22.43
C ARG A 185 -4.21 -8.28 -20.99
N VAL A 186 -3.34 -7.36 -20.62
CA VAL A 186 -3.40 -6.69 -19.32
C VAL A 186 -4.40 -5.56 -19.39
N ILE A 187 -5.34 -5.53 -18.47
CA ILE A 187 -6.43 -4.55 -18.49
C ILE A 187 -6.21 -3.53 -17.37
N ARG A 188 -6.24 -2.26 -17.73
CA ARG A 188 -6.17 -1.14 -16.80
C ARG A 188 -7.43 -0.30 -16.85
N ARG A 189 -8.01 -0.01 -15.70
CA ARG A 189 -9.11 0.94 -15.58
C ARG A 189 -8.65 2.35 -15.98
N ALA A 190 -9.42 3.01 -16.85
CA ALA A 190 -9.19 4.38 -17.31
C ALA A 190 -10.15 5.36 -16.65
N ALA A 191 -11.41 4.95 -16.39
CA ALA A 191 -12.37 5.75 -15.65
C ALA A 191 -12.41 5.36 -14.17
N PRO A 192 -12.58 6.29 -13.23
CA PRO A 192 -12.63 6.00 -11.79
C PRO A 192 -13.88 5.22 -11.39
N LEU A 193 -15.03 5.48 -12.01
CA LEU A 193 -16.33 4.92 -11.65
C LEU A 193 -16.80 3.85 -12.63
N ALA A 194 -17.76 3.04 -12.19
CA ALA A 194 -18.46 2.10 -13.05
C ALA A 194 -19.33 2.83 -14.09
N TYR A 195 -19.59 2.16 -15.21
CA TYR A 195 -20.55 2.64 -16.20
C TYR A 195 -21.98 2.52 -15.69
N SER A 196 -22.88 3.43 -16.18
CA SER A 196 -24.32 3.33 -16.01
C SER A 196 -24.97 2.74 -17.26
N ASP A 197 -25.98 1.89 -17.07
CA ASP A 197 -26.75 1.33 -18.21
C ASP A 197 -27.61 2.37 -18.90
N ASP A 198 -27.91 3.49 -18.22
CA ASP A 198 -28.84 4.52 -18.71
C ASP A 198 -28.31 5.25 -19.95
N ASN A 199 -26.99 5.37 -20.05
CA ASN A 199 -26.31 6.10 -21.13
C ASN A 199 -25.74 5.15 -22.23
N LEU A 200 -26.08 3.86 -22.19
CA LEU A 200 -25.57 2.90 -23.17
C LEU A 200 -26.49 2.80 -24.41
N THR A 201 -25.90 2.66 -25.58
CA THR A 201 -26.63 2.27 -26.78
C THR A 201 -27.13 0.82 -26.66
N ALA A 202 -28.10 0.44 -27.49
CA ALA A 202 -28.62 -0.93 -27.53
C ALA A 202 -27.52 -1.98 -27.80
N GLU A 203 -26.54 -1.65 -28.65
CA GLU A 203 -25.39 -2.51 -28.95
C GLU A 203 -24.62 -2.87 -27.67
N PHE A 204 -24.19 -1.86 -26.91
CA PHE A 204 -23.42 -2.09 -25.68
C PHE A 204 -24.24 -2.79 -24.60
N ARG A 205 -25.52 -2.42 -24.43
CA ARG A 205 -26.42 -3.14 -23.51
C ARG A 205 -26.52 -4.62 -23.82
N ASN A 206 -26.63 -4.99 -25.09
CA ASN A 206 -26.69 -6.39 -25.51
C ASN A 206 -25.39 -7.14 -25.21
N ILE A 207 -24.22 -6.54 -25.48
CA ILE A 207 -22.91 -7.14 -25.15
C ILE A 207 -22.79 -7.37 -23.65
N PHE A 208 -23.13 -6.38 -22.82
CA PHE A 208 -23.03 -6.50 -21.37
C PHE A 208 -24.02 -7.50 -20.80
N LYS A 209 -25.23 -7.58 -21.33
CA LYS A 209 -26.22 -8.59 -20.97
C LYS A 209 -25.75 -10.00 -21.36
N ALA A 210 -25.20 -10.18 -22.55
CA ALA A 210 -24.70 -11.47 -23.02
C ALA A 210 -23.51 -12.00 -22.20
N SER A 211 -22.64 -11.11 -21.70
CA SER A 211 -21.51 -11.50 -20.86
C SER A 211 -21.91 -11.93 -19.46
N GLU A 212 -23.06 -11.47 -18.97
CA GLU A 212 -23.56 -11.66 -17.61
C GLU A 212 -22.57 -11.24 -16.50
N LEU A 213 -21.50 -10.53 -16.87
CA LEU A 213 -20.53 -10.03 -15.90
C LEU A 213 -21.16 -8.96 -15.00
N PRO A 214 -20.86 -8.99 -13.70
CA PRO A 214 -21.29 -7.91 -12.83
C PRO A 214 -20.55 -6.61 -13.19
N ARG A 215 -21.23 -5.47 -13.07
CA ARG A 215 -20.65 -4.14 -13.37
C ARG A 215 -19.34 -3.89 -12.61
N TRP A 216 -19.18 -4.43 -11.42
CA TRP A 216 -17.96 -4.29 -10.64
C TRP A 216 -16.77 -5.12 -11.16
N ALA A 217 -16.95 -5.99 -12.16
CA ALA A 217 -15.87 -6.81 -12.71
C ALA A 217 -14.67 -5.97 -13.18
N HIS A 218 -14.90 -4.78 -13.74
CA HIS A 218 -13.84 -3.89 -14.20
C HIS A 218 -12.99 -3.29 -13.08
N TYR A 219 -13.41 -3.36 -11.80
CA TYR A 219 -12.55 -2.94 -10.68
C TYR A 219 -11.33 -3.84 -10.47
N TRP A 220 -11.37 -5.06 -11.00
CA TRP A 220 -10.19 -5.92 -11.05
C TRP A 220 -9.16 -5.50 -12.09
N ALA A 221 -9.49 -4.58 -13.00
CA ALA A 221 -8.63 -4.04 -14.05
C ALA A 221 -7.65 -3.00 -13.48
N ASP A 222 -6.66 -3.45 -12.73
CA ASP A 222 -5.70 -2.60 -12.00
C ASP A 222 -4.44 -2.25 -12.82
N GLY A 223 -4.38 -2.66 -14.09
CA GLY A 223 -3.20 -2.51 -14.94
C GLY A 223 -2.12 -3.55 -14.68
N ARG A 224 -2.43 -4.58 -13.90
CA ARG A 224 -1.51 -5.67 -13.52
C ARG A 224 -2.05 -7.04 -13.91
N ARG A 225 -3.37 -7.19 -13.84
CA ARG A 225 -4.05 -8.45 -14.12
C ARG A 225 -4.36 -8.58 -15.60
N THR A 226 -4.16 -9.79 -16.09
CA THR A 226 -4.64 -10.17 -17.42
C THR A 226 -6.16 -10.37 -17.38
N LEU A 227 -6.80 -10.32 -18.55
CA LEU A 227 -8.24 -10.55 -18.67
C LEU A 227 -8.64 -11.93 -18.13
N GLY A 228 -7.82 -12.96 -18.37
CA GLY A 228 -8.06 -14.31 -17.84
C GLY A 228 -8.00 -14.36 -16.30
N GLU A 229 -7.07 -13.61 -15.68
CA GLU A 229 -7.01 -13.48 -14.22
C GLU A 229 -8.22 -12.73 -13.66
N ILE A 230 -8.66 -11.67 -14.33
CA ILE A 230 -9.88 -10.93 -13.97
C ILE A 230 -11.09 -11.86 -14.04
N ARG A 231 -11.26 -12.60 -15.14
CA ARG A 231 -12.34 -13.59 -15.28
C ARG A 231 -12.32 -14.60 -14.13
N THR A 232 -11.16 -15.17 -13.83
CA THR A 232 -11.03 -16.15 -12.74
C THR A 232 -11.44 -15.56 -11.37
N LEU A 233 -11.06 -14.32 -11.07
CA LEU A 233 -11.47 -13.66 -9.83
C LEU A 233 -12.98 -13.44 -9.76
N VAL A 234 -13.60 -13.03 -10.87
CA VAL A 234 -15.06 -12.86 -10.95
C VAL A 234 -15.77 -14.20 -10.79
N GLU A 235 -15.25 -15.27 -11.41
CA GLU A 235 -15.77 -16.63 -11.26
C GLU A 235 -15.73 -17.11 -9.80
N ILE A 236 -14.63 -16.85 -9.09
CA ILE A 236 -14.49 -17.17 -7.66
C ILE A 236 -15.54 -16.43 -6.83
N GLU A 237 -15.72 -15.12 -7.07
CA GLU A 237 -16.66 -14.30 -6.31
C GLU A 237 -18.14 -14.60 -6.62
N ARG A 238 -18.43 -15.02 -7.86
CA ARG A 238 -19.80 -15.35 -8.30
C ARG A 238 -20.16 -16.82 -8.11
N GLY A 239 -19.17 -17.68 -7.87
CA GLY A 239 -19.36 -19.12 -7.74
C GLY A 239 -19.83 -19.80 -9.03
N ARG A 240 -19.58 -19.20 -10.21
CA ARG A 240 -19.92 -19.74 -11.53
C ARG A 240 -18.90 -19.35 -12.59
N SER A 241 -18.83 -20.12 -13.67
CA SER A 241 -17.96 -19.83 -14.81
C SER A 241 -18.59 -18.81 -15.76
N PHE A 242 -17.74 -18.11 -16.50
CA PHE A 242 -18.12 -17.19 -17.57
C PHE A 242 -17.46 -17.60 -18.88
N ASP A 243 -18.17 -17.42 -19.98
CA ASP A 243 -17.62 -17.67 -21.31
C ASP A 243 -16.47 -16.69 -21.62
N PRO A 244 -15.27 -17.20 -21.95
CA PRO A 244 -14.11 -16.33 -22.23
C PRO A 244 -14.33 -15.34 -23.37
N ALA A 245 -15.08 -15.76 -24.43
CA ALA A 245 -15.34 -14.90 -25.58
C ALA A 245 -16.30 -13.76 -25.21
N ALA A 246 -17.35 -14.05 -24.44
CA ALA A 246 -18.27 -13.03 -23.94
C ALA A 246 -17.58 -12.06 -22.97
N VAL A 247 -16.66 -12.55 -22.12
CA VAL A 247 -15.83 -11.70 -21.25
C VAL A 247 -14.92 -10.80 -22.08
N ALA A 248 -14.27 -11.33 -23.13
CA ALA A 248 -13.43 -10.53 -24.01
C ALA A 248 -14.23 -9.43 -24.71
N ALA A 249 -15.41 -9.76 -25.25
CA ALA A 249 -16.31 -8.79 -25.89
C ALA A 249 -16.77 -7.70 -24.91
N HIS A 250 -17.06 -8.04 -23.66
CA HIS A 250 -17.41 -7.10 -22.60
C HIS A 250 -16.30 -6.08 -22.36
N PHE A 251 -15.06 -6.54 -22.19
CA PHE A 251 -13.91 -5.65 -21.93
C PHE A 251 -13.51 -4.85 -23.17
N GLN A 252 -13.68 -5.37 -24.38
CA GLN A 252 -13.52 -4.60 -25.62
C GLN A 252 -14.58 -3.48 -25.72
N ALA A 253 -15.82 -3.76 -25.33
CA ALA A 253 -16.86 -2.74 -25.25
C ALA A 253 -16.52 -1.65 -24.22
N LEU A 254 -16.05 -2.03 -23.03
CA LEU A 254 -15.55 -1.07 -22.02
C LEU A 254 -14.37 -0.24 -22.53
N GLU A 255 -13.50 -0.81 -23.35
CA GLU A 255 -12.38 -0.09 -23.97
C GLU A 255 -12.87 0.93 -25.00
N ARG A 256 -13.82 0.56 -25.86
CA ARG A 256 -14.47 1.47 -26.83
C ARG A 256 -15.18 2.65 -26.13
N LEU A 257 -15.76 2.38 -24.97
CA LEU A 257 -16.42 3.40 -24.13
C LEU A 257 -15.44 4.22 -23.27
N GLY A 258 -14.14 3.90 -23.28
CA GLY A 258 -13.12 4.63 -22.53
C GLY A 258 -13.02 4.27 -21.04
N TYR A 259 -13.71 3.23 -20.56
CA TYR A 259 -13.65 2.80 -19.15
C TYR A 259 -12.40 1.99 -18.81
N VAL A 260 -11.85 1.27 -19.77
CA VAL A 260 -10.60 0.53 -19.62
C VAL A 260 -9.66 0.78 -20.79
N ARG A 261 -8.39 0.43 -20.60
CA ARG A 261 -7.39 0.34 -21.66
C ARG A 261 -6.71 -1.02 -21.56
N SER A 262 -6.45 -1.64 -22.68
CA SER A 262 -5.69 -2.89 -22.74
C SER A 262 -4.30 -2.66 -23.32
N ALA A 263 -3.36 -3.45 -22.83
CA ALA A 263 -1.99 -3.50 -23.33
C ALA A 263 -1.59 -4.96 -23.60
N ALA A 264 -0.60 -5.17 -24.44
CA ALA A 264 0.06 -6.47 -24.53
C ALA A 264 0.58 -6.86 -23.13
N PRO A 265 0.69 -8.16 -22.81
CA PRO A 265 1.26 -8.59 -21.53
C PRO A 265 2.64 -7.96 -21.38
N ALA A 266 2.79 -7.11 -20.37
CA ALA A 266 4.12 -6.70 -19.94
C ALA A 266 4.85 -7.95 -19.44
N GLU A 267 6.11 -8.10 -19.77
CA GLU A 267 6.91 -9.19 -19.26
C GLU A 267 6.96 -9.08 -17.72
N ARG A 268 6.57 -10.15 -17.03
CA ARG A 268 6.46 -10.11 -15.56
C ARG A 268 7.84 -10.18 -14.94
N VAL A 269 8.19 -9.17 -14.18
CA VAL A 269 9.43 -9.15 -13.40
C VAL A 269 9.23 -10.01 -12.14
N ARG A 270 9.99 -11.10 -12.04
CA ARG A 270 9.92 -12.06 -10.93
C ARG A 270 10.95 -11.73 -9.84
N ARG A 271 10.67 -12.16 -8.60
CA ARG A 271 11.62 -12.02 -7.47
C ARG A 271 13.02 -12.52 -7.81
N SER A 272 13.14 -13.71 -8.39
CA SER A 272 14.44 -14.30 -8.75
C SER A 272 15.22 -13.46 -9.76
N GLN A 273 14.54 -12.79 -10.69
CA GLN A 273 15.14 -11.85 -11.62
C GLN A 273 15.67 -10.62 -10.87
N ILE A 274 14.84 -10.00 -10.01
CA ILE A 274 15.27 -8.84 -9.21
C ILE A 274 16.49 -9.17 -8.37
N VAL A 275 16.51 -10.33 -7.70
CA VAL A 275 17.69 -10.77 -6.90
C VAL A 275 18.94 -10.90 -7.75
N ARG A 276 18.84 -11.54 -8.92
CA ARG A 276 19.97 -11.66 -9.86
C ARG A 276 20.50 -10.30 -10.28
N ASP A 277 19.58 -9.41 -10.67
CA ASP A 277 19.92 -8.09 -11.19
C ASP A 277 20.54 -7.21 -10.09
N LEU A 278 20.02 -7.26 -8.86
CA LEU A 278 20.60 -6.58 -7.69
C LEU A 278 22.01 -7.08 -7.38
N ARG A 279 22.23 -8.39 -7.41
CA ARG A 279 23.57 -8.99 -7.21
C ARG A 279 24.52 -8.57 -8.34
N ALA A 280 24.05 -8.56 -9.58
CA ALA A 280 24.82 -8.11 -10.73
C ALA A 280 25.15 -6.60 -10.69
N LEU A 281 24.28 -5.78 -10.06
CA LEU A 281 24.55 -4.38 -9.77
C LEU A 281 25.61 -4.22 -8.67
N GLY A 282 25.79 -5.23 -7.84
CA GLY A 282 26.82 -5.29 -6.80
C GLY A 282 26.29 -5.33 -5.37
N LEU A 283 25.01 -5.61 -5.14
CA LEU A 283 24.51 -5.92 -3.82
C LEU A 283 24.97 -7.31 -3.38
N HIS A 284 25.42 -7.42 -2.14
CA HIS A 284 25.84 -8.69 -1.54
C HIS A 284 25.46 -8.77 -0.06
N ALA A 285 25.59 -9.97 0.51
CA ALA A 285 25.25 -10.22 1.89
C ALA A 285 26.07 -9.35 2.87
N GLY A 286 25.40 -8.83 3.89
CA GLY A 286 25.98 -7.97 4.91
C GLY A 286 25.97 -6.48 4.58
N MET A 287 25.58 -6.08 3.36
CA MET A 287 25.52 -4.67 2.99
C MET A 287 24.44 -3.91 3.75
N ASN A 288 24.76 -2.68 4.10
CA ASN A 288 23.86 -1.68 4.65
C ASN A 288 23.46 -0.70 3.54
N VAL A 289 22.18 -0.62 3.23
CA VAL A 289 21.73 0.07 2.00
C VAL A 289 20.53 0.96 2.25
N MET A 290 20.63 2.24 1.90
CA MET A 290 19.47 3.11 1.76
C MET A 290 18.88 2.98 0.36
N VAL A 291 17.58 2.66 0.29
CA VAL A 291 16.88 2.36 -0.96
C VAL A 291 15.92 3.47 -1.32
N HIS A 292 16.17 4.14 -2.44
CA HIS A 292 15.24 5.04 -3.10
C HIS A 292 14.66 4.34 -4.34
N SER A 293 13.36 4.40 -4.56
CA SER A 293 12.75 3.54 -5.57
C SER A 293 11.46 4.07 -6.17
N SER A 294 11.20 3.64 -7.41
CA SER A 294 9.92 3.78 -8.09
C SER A 294 9.46 2.41 -8.58
N LEU A 295 8.45 1.83 -7.92
CA LEU A 295 7.92 0.50 -8.28
C LEU A 295 7.47 0.44 -9.74
N SER A 296 6.81 1.49 -10.24
CA SER A 296 6.30 1.55 -11.62
C SER A 296 7.40 1.53 -12.68
N LYS A 297 8.63 1.90 -12.32
CA LYS A 297 9.78 1.87 -13.23
C LYS A 297 10.48 0.52 -13.27
N ILE A 298 10.31 -0.32 -12.22
CA ILE A 298 10.86 -1.68 -12.20
C ILE A 298 10.14 -2.60 -13.20
N GLY A 299 9.00 -2.17 -13.72
CA GLY A 299 8.12 -2.93 -14.59
C GLY A 299 6.99 -3.60 -13.82
N PHE A 300 6.34 -4.56 -14.44
CA PHE A 300 5.29 -5.33 -13.79
C PHE A 300 5.88 -6.38 -12.84
N VAL A 301 6.05 -6.02 -11.58
CA VAL A 301 6.55 -6.95 -10.56
C VAL A 301 5.40 -7.83 -10.05
N GLU A 302 5.53 -9.14 -10.19
CA GLU A 302 4.59 -10.12 -9.62
C GLU A 302 4.65 -10.04 -8.08
N GLY A 303 3.51 -9.75 -7.43
CA GLY A 303 3.45 -9.48 -5.98
C GLY A 303 3.83 -8.06 -5.56
N GLY A 304 4.17 -7.18 -6.50
CA GLY A 304 4.33 -5.74 -6.27
C GLY A 304 5.48 -5.38 -5.33
N ALA A 305 5.23 -4.39 -4.47
CA ALA A 305 6.23 -3.84 -3.54
C ALA A 305 6.80 -4.89 -2.57
N GLU A 306 5.96 -5.82 -2.10
CA GLU A 306 6.37 -6.88 -1.19
C GLU A 306 7.43 -7.80 -1.82
N THR A 307 7.27 -8.15 -3.09
CA THR A 307 8.26 -8.94 -3.82
C THR A 307 9.59 -8.22 -3.97
N VAL A 308 9.57 -6.90 -4.20
CA VAL A 308 10.80 -6.09 -4.26
C VAL A 308 11.50 -6.06 -2.90
N LEU A 309 10.74 -5.90 -1.81
CA LEU A 309 11.29 -5.94 -0.45
C LEU A 309 11.92 -7.29 -0.14
N ASP A 310 11.24 -8.39 -0.48
CA ASP A 310 11.79 -9.75 -0.28
C ASP A 310 13.06 -9.97 -1.10
N ALA A 311 13.12 -9.46 -2.33
CA ALA A 311 14.31 -9.54 -3.17
C ALA A 311 15.49 -8.73 -2.61
N LEU A 312 15.22 -7.51 -2.11
CA LEU A 312 16.23 -6.68 -1.44
C LEU A 312 16.78 -7.37 -0.18
N ARG A 313 15.89 -7.90 0.66
CA ARG A 313 16.28 -8.64 1.87
C ARG A 313 17.12 -9.88 1.55
N GLU A 314 16.72 -10.63 0.51
CA GLU A 314 17.48 -11.79 0.04
C GLU A 314 18.87 -11.40 -0.48
N ALA A 315 18.97 -10.26 -1.19
CA ALA A 315 20.23 -9.79 -1.74
C ALA A 315 21.24 -9.39 -0.64
N VAL A 316 20.76 -8.65 0.40
CA VAL A 316 21.64 -8.22 1.50
C VAL A 316 21.76 -9.24 2.63
N GLY A 317 20.89 -10.24 2.66
CA GLY A 317 20.89 -11.32 3.67
C GLY A 317 20.63 -10.85 5.10
N PRO A 318 20.67 -11.78 6.08
CA PRO A 318 20.27 -11.49 7.46
C PRO A 318 21.20 -10.52 8.20
N ARG A 319 22.44 -10.39 7.78
CA ARG A 319 23.42 -9.46 8.38
C ARG A 319 23.35 -8.05 7.78
N GLY A 320 22.67 -7.85 6.66
CA GLY A 320 22.47 -6.55 6.03
C GLY A 320 21.31 -5.78 6.64
N THR A 321 21.38 -4.45 6.54
CA THR A 321 20.29 -3.56 6.97
C THR A 321 19.84 -2.68 5.81
N LEU A 322 18.53 -2.65 5.58
CA LEU A 322 17.89 -1.80 4.57
C LEU A 322 17.25 -0.59 5.24
N LEU A 323 17.51 0.60 4.69
CA LEU A 323 16.84 1.83 5.05
C LEU A 323 15.94 2.29 3.91
N PHE A 324 14.80 2.85 4.25
CA PHE A 324 13.85 3.41 3.29
C PHE A 324 13.43 4.81 3.74
N PRO A 325 13.34 5.80 2.83
CA PRO A 325 12.75 7.07 3.16
C PRO A 325 11.28 6.85 3.53
N SER A 326 10.87 7.32 4.68
CA SER A 326 9.47 7.21 5.14
C SER A 326 8.91 8.60 5.44
N PHE A 327 9.27 9.56 4.56
CA PHE A 327 9.03 10.98 4.73
C PHE A 327 7.55 11.34 4.59
N ASN A 328 7.14 12.31 5.39
CA ASN A 328 5.84 12.98 5.27
C ASN A 328 5.99 14.46 4.87
N HIS A 329 7.20 15.00 4.91
CA HIS A 329 7.53 16.41 4.59
C HIS A 329 6.71 17.43 5.40
N GLY A 330 6.26 17.08 6.60
CA GLY A 330 5.47 17.95 7.46
C GLY A 330 4.04 18.21 6.97
N ARG A 331 3.49 17.33 6.14
CA ARG A 331 2.12 17.47 5.60
C ARG A 331 1.04 16.94 6.55
N ALA A 332 1.40 16.08 7.49
CA ALA A 332 0.46 15.63 8.51
C ALA A 332 0.16 16.77 9.49
N GLN A 333 -1.09 16.89 9.91
CA GLN A 333 -1.47 17.82 11.00
C GLN A 333 -0.74 17.46 12.30
N VAL A 334 -0.69 16.16 12.63
CA VAL A 334 0.14 15.57 13.67
C VAL A 334 0.85 14.38 13.06
N PHE A 335 2.17 14.32 13.14
CA PHE A 335 2.91 13.16 12.66
C PHE A 335 2.90 12.06 13.73
N ASN A 336 2.34 10.92 13.40
CA ASN A 336 2.41 9.72 14.23
C ASN A 336 3.26 8.67 13.49
N PRO A 337 4.44 8.27 14.02
CA PRO A 337 5.31 7.30 13.37
C PRO A 337 4.66 5.94 13.16
N ARG A 338 3.61 5.62 13.93
CA ARG A 338 2.90 4.34 13.84
C ARG A 338 1.80 4.31 12.78
N THR A 339 1.24 5.48 12.41
CA THR A 339 0.05 5.53 11.54
C THR A 339 0.16 6.45 10.33
N THR A 340 0.98 7.53 10.41
CA THR A 340 1.08 8.49 9.32
C THR A 340 1.70 7.86 8.07
N PRO A 341 1.04 7.86 6.90
CA PRO A 341 1.58 7.28 5.68
C PRO A 341 2.81 8.06 5.18
N THR A 342 3.68 7.36 4.45
CA THR A 342 4.79 7.99 3.74
C THR A 342 4.36 8.51 2.37
N LEU A 343 5.07 9.52 1.86
CA LEU A 343 4.88 10.07 0.52
C LEU A 343 5.94 9.56 -0.49
N ASN A 344 6.77 8.61 -0.10
CA ASN A 344 7.91 8.14 -0.90
C ASN A 344 7.57 6.96 -1.82
N GLY A 345 6.31 6.61 -1.99
CA GLY A 345 5.86 5.58 -2.92
C GLY A 345 5.66 4.19 -2.30
N ALA A 346 5.26 3.23 -3.14
CA ALA A 346 4.74 1.94 -2.68
C ALA A 346 5.77 1.05 -1.96
N ILE A 347 7.03 1.05 -2.38
CA ILE A 347 8.06 0.20 -1.75
C ILE A 347 8.40 0.71 -0.34
N PRO A 348 8.72 1.99 -0.11
CA PRO A 348 8.85 2.54 1.24
C PRO A 348 7.58 2.41 2.09
N ASP A 349 6.40 2.53 1.49
CA ASP A 349 5.14 2.37 2.23
C ASP A 349 4.94 0.93 2.71
N ALA A 350 5.25 -0.07 1.88
CA ALA A 350 5.24 -1.47 2.28
C ALA A 350 6.33 -1.77 3.32
N ALA A 351 7.52 -1.18 3.18
CA ALA A 351 8.66 -1.45 4.08
C ALA A 351 8.36 -1.09 5.54
N TRP A 352 7.86 0.13 5.81
CA TRP A 352 7.61 0.54 7.19
C TRP A 352 6.44 -0.19 7.86
N ARG A 353 5.59 -0.85 7.07
CA ARG A 353 4.46 -1.64 7.56
C ARG A 353 4.84 -3.08 7.92
N ARG A 354 6.04 -3.53 7.56
CA ARG A 354 6.51 -4.86 7.91
C ARG A 354 6.65 -5.01 9.43
N PRO A 355 6.29 -6.18 10.01
CA PRO A 355 6.41 -6.42 11.46
C PRO A 355 7.82 -6.23 11.99
N GLU A 356 8.83 -6.61 11.20
CA GLU A 356 10.24 -6.49 11.54
C GLU A 356 10.82 -5.09 11.32
N ALA A 357 10.05 -4.16 10.75
CA ALA A 357 10.52 -2.81 10.49
C ALA A 357 10.48 -1.93 11.74
N VAL A 358 11.51 -1.13 11.91
CA VAL A 358 11.51 0.00 12.85
C VAL A 358 11.32 1.28 12.05
N ARG A 359 10.52 2.22 12.54
CA ARG A 359 10.33 3.53 11.93
C ARG A 359 10.66 4.61 12.93
N SER A 360 11.43 5.62 12.50
CA SER A 360 11.79 6.77 13.33
C SER A 360 10.66 7.80 13.41
N ASP A 361 10.79 8.71 14.34
CA ASP A 361 9.78 9.66 14.80
C ASP A 361 9.89 11.08 14.21
N HIS A 362 10.82 11.33 13.28
CA HIS A 362 11.02 12.68 12.73
C HIS A 362 9.88 13.09 11.78
N PRO A 363 9.16 14.23 12.03
CA PRO A 363 7.90 14.57 11.34
C PRO A 363 8.03 14.86 9.86
N THR A 364 9.20 15.27 9.38
CA THR A 364 9.42 15.56 7.96
C THR A 364 10.14 14.43 7.24
N HIS A 365 11.16 13.83 7.89
CA HIS A 365 12.08 12.90 7.27
C HIS A 365 12.25 11.60 8.08
N ALA A 366 11.15 11.05 8.57
CA ALA A 366 11.17 9.72 9.15
C ALA A 366 11.82 8.70 8.22
N VAL A 367 12.54 7.75 8.77
CA VAL A 367 13.18 6.65 8.05
C VAL A 367 12.62 5.33 8.58
N ALA A 368 12.37 4.38 7.71
CA ALA A 368 12.08 3.01 8.09
C ALA A 368 13.31 2.13 7.84
N ALA A 369 13.57 1.17 8.73
CA ALA A 369 14.70 0.27 8.59
C ALA A 369 14.31 -1.17 8.92
N ILE A 370 14.92 -2.12 8.20
CA ILE A 370 14.76 -3.56 8.38
C ILE A 370 16.15 -4.19 8.43
N GLY A 371 16.49 -4.85 9.52
CA GLY A 371 17.77 -5.52 9.71
C GLY A 371 18.40 -5.28 11.07
N PRO A 372 19.57 -5.89 11.36
CA PRO A 372 20.13 -5.94 12.70
C PRO A 372 20.51 -4.56 13.27
N ARG A 373 20.82 -3.57 12.42
CA ARG A 373 21.18 -2.20 12.85
C ARG A 373 19.98 -1.24 12.95
N ALA A 374 18.77 -1.69 12.60
CA ALA A 374 17.60 -0.83 12.46
C ALA A 374 17.32 -0.01 13.73
N ARG A 375 17.23 -0.63 14.91
CA ARG A 375 16.95 0.07 16.17
C ARG A 375 18.05 1.07 16.50
N MET A 376 19.31 0.63 16.49
CA MET A 376 20.46 1.47 16.81
C MET A 376 20.55 2.72 15.90
N TRP A 377 20.24 2.58 14.61
CA TRP A 377 20.33 3.72 13.71
C TRP A 377 19.17 4.69 13.83
N LEU A 378 17.97 4.22 14.17
CA LEU A 378 16.78 5.06 14.22
C LEU A 378 16.54 5.69 15.59
N ASP A 379 17.21 5.19 16.61
CA ASP A 379 17.09 5.73 17.96
C ASP A 379 17.56 7.19 18.05
N GLY A 380 16.79 8.01 18.75
CA GLY A 380 17.09 9.43 18.94
C GLY A 380 17.00 10.30 17.69
N HIS A 381 16.34 9.85 16.62
CA HIS A 381 16.27 10.62 15.36
C HIS A 381 15.65 12.00 15.54
N LEU A 382 14.64 12.12 16.39
CA LEU A 382 13.98 13.38 16.65
C LEU A 382 14.95 14.42 17.22
N ALA A 383 15.78 14.02 18.18
CA ALA A 383 16.80 14.87 18.80
C ALA A 383 17.98 15.16 17.85
N ALA A 384 18.36 14.18 17.02
CA ALA A 384 19.44 14.32 16.06
C ALA A 384 19.10 15.28 14.89
N GLY A 385 17.81 15.56 14.69
CA GLY A 385 17.32 16.31 13.52
C GLY A 385 17.39 15.50 12.23
N ALA A 386 16.71 15.96 11.19
CA ALA A 386 16.50 15.21 9.94
C ALA A 386 17.78 14.63 9.31
N PHE A 387 18.86 15.40 9.30
CA PHE A 387 20.15 15.03 8.69
C PHE A 387 21.36 15.44 9.54
N GLY A 388 21.15 15.64 10.82
CA GLY A 388 22.23 15.93 11.77
C GLY A 388 23.26 14.80 11.85
N PRO A 389 24.38 15.01 12.56
CA PRO A 389 25.51 14.06 12.59
C PRO A 389 25.15 12.68 13.17
N ASP A 390 24.09 12.60 13.95
CA ASP A 390 23.61 11.36 14.56
C ASP A 390 22.25 10.90 14.01
N SER A 391 21.78 11.52 12.93
CA SER A 391 20.59 11.07 12.19
C SER A 391 20.80 9.68 11.58
N PRO A 392 19.74 8.91 11.31
CA PRO A 392 19.83 7.58 10.71
C PRO A 392 20.68 7.53 9.44
N ILE A 393 20.56 8.56 8.59
CA ILE A 393 21.29 8.63 7.32
C ILE A 393 22.77 8.96 7.57
N ALA A 394 23.10 9.78 8.56
CA ALA A 394 24.48 10.03 8.95
C ALA A 394 25.13 8.78 9.59
N ARG A 395 24.37 8.00 10.36
CA ARG A 395 24.86 6.71 10.91
C ARG A 395 25.12 5.69 9.80
N LEU A 396 24.24 5.59 8.80
CA LEU A 396 24.50 4.78 7.60
C LEU A 396 25.80 5.20 6.90
N LEU A 397 26.04 6.51 6.78
CA LEU A 397 27.27 7.06 6.18
C LEU A 397 28.50 6.67 6.99
N LYS A 398 28.46 6.75 8.32
CA LYS A 398 29.57 6.36 9.24
C LYS A 398 29.86 4.84 9.16
N ASP A 399 28.83 4.02 8.91
CA ASP A 399 28.90 2.56 8.85
C ASP A 399 29.16 2.04 7.43
N ASP A 400 29.83 2.82 6.58
CA ASP A 400 30.19 2.46 5.21
C ASP A 400 29.01 1.98 4.34
N GLY A 401 27.83 2.55 4.60
CA GLY A 401 26.62 2.18 3.88
C GLY A 401 26.60 2.63 2.42
N TYR A 402 25.64 2.09 1.70
CA TYR A 402 25.42 2.34 0.29
C TYR A 402 24.07 3.03 0.05
N VAL A 403 23.95 3.70 -1.09
CA VAL A 403 22.70 4.21 -1.62
C VAL A 403 22.37 3.47 -2.91
N LEU A 404 21.16 2.91 -2.94
CA LEU A 404 20.58 2.25 -4.10
C LEU A 404 19.42 3.09 -4.61
N CYS A 405 19.47 3.50 -5.88
CA CYS A 405 18.36 4.12 -6.59
C CYS A 405 17.81 3.14 -7.63
N LEU A 406 16.52 2.81 -7.55
CA LEU A 406 15.81 1.91 -8.48
C LEU A 406 14.75 2.67 -9.25
N GLY A 407 15.01 3.00 -10.52
CA GLY A 407 14.09 3.75 -11.37
C GLY A 407 13.92 5.22 -10.96
N VAL A 408 14.84 5.72 -10.16
CA VAL A 408 14.98 7.13 -9.76
C VAL A 408 16.46 7.53 -9.84
N ASP A 409 16.74 8.81 -10.01
CA ASP A 409 18.11 9.32 -10.10
C ASP A 409 18.67 9.80 -8.75
N LEU A 410 19.92 10.26 -8.74
CA LEU A 410 20.60 10.69 -7.53
C LEU A 410 20.05 11.99 -6.91
N ARG A 411 19.09 12.68 -7.54
CA ARG A 411 18.40 13.84 -6.93
C ARG A 411 17.61 13.46 -5.68
N VAL A 412 17.24 12.18 -5.53
CA VAL A 412 16.51 11.69 -4.35
C VAL A 412 17.43 11.07 -3.30
N ALA A 413 18.72 10.98 -3.54
CA ALA A 413 19.70 10.36 -2.64
C ALA A 413 19.88 11.18 -1.37
N SER A 414 19.06 10.95 -0.35
CA SER A 414 18.95 11.79 0.86
C SER A 414 20.28 11.99 1.61
N VAL A 415 21.27 11.14 1.38
CA VAL A 415 22.60 11.27 2.01
C VAL A 415 23.32 12.56 1.64
N TYR A 416 23.01 13.18 0.49
CA TYR A 416 23.62 14.46 0.12
C TYR A 416 23.17 15.62 1.04
N HIS A 417 22.02 15.51 1.69
CA HIS A 417 21.58 16.50 2.68
C HIS A 417 22.48 16.51 3.93
N VAL A 418 23.05 15.37 4.32
CA VAL A 418 24.06 15.31 5.38
C VAL A 418 25.31 16.14 4.99
N ALA A 419 25.68 16.13 3.70
CA ALA A 419 26.75 16.98 3.19
C ALA A 419 26.37 18.46 3.26
N GLU A 420 25.13 18.82 2.91
CA GLU A 420 24.64 20.20 2.93
C GLU A 420 24.68 20.81 4.35
N ILE A 421 24.34 20.03 5.38
CA ILE A 421 24.44 20.48 6.77
C ILE A 421 25.89 20.59 7.25
N SER A 422 26.80 19.76 6.74
CA SER A 422 28.22 19.76 7.12
C SER A 422 29.04 20.89 6.49
N VAL A 423 28.48 21.66 5.57
CA VAL A 423 29.11 22.82 4.94
C VAL A 423 28.39 24.08 5.43
N PRO A 424 29.07 25.19 5.74
CA PRO A 424 28.45 26.41 6.25
C PRO A 424 27.64 27.15 5.16
N CYS A 425 26.61 26.50 4.66
CA CYS A 425 25.69 27.06 3.68
C CYS A 425 24.71 28.01 4.38
N ARG A 426 24.93 29.32 4.24
CA ARG A 426 24.13 30.38 4.89
C ARG A 426 22.66 30.43 4.46
N CYS A 427 22.28 29.67 3.43
CA CYS A 427 20.92 29.56 2.91
C CYS A 427 20.10 28.41 3.51
N LEU A 428 20.67 27.63 4.43
CA LEU A 428 19.92 26.59 5.13
C LEU A 428 18.99 27.22 6.17
N ASP A 429 17.73 26.84 6.14
CA ASP A 429 16.77 27.15 7.20
C ASP A 429 16.87 26.06 8.27
N LEU A 430 17.69 26.31 9.29
CA LEU A 430 17.92 25.38 10.39
C LEU A 430 16.79 25.36 11.41
N PHE A 431 15.91 26.36 11.37
CA PHE A 431 14.91 26.57 12.42
C PHE A 431 13.49 26.27 11.97
N GLY A 432 13.27 25.79 10.81
CA GLY A 432 12.00 25.44 10.20
C GLY A 432 10.74 25.51 11.09
N ARG A 433 9.58 25.43 10.50
CA ARG A 433 8.32 25.41 11.27
C ARG A 433 8.32 24.29 12.32
N ARG A 434 7.92 24.60 13.56
CA ARG A 434 7.70 23.56 14.58
C ARG A 434 6.48 22.71 14.22
N LEU A 435 6.65 21.40 14.22
CA LEU A 435 5.66 20.43 13.78
C LEU A 435 5.24 19.53 14.94
N PRO A 436 3.94 19.23 15.09
CA PRO A 436 3.47 18.33 16.13
C PRO A 436 3.74 16.87 15.76
N VAL A 437 4.25 16.14 16.74
CA VAL A 437 4.64 14.71 16.64
C VAL A 437 4.08 13.98 17.85
N VAL A 438 3.59 12.77 17.64
CA VAL A 438 3.26 11.85 18.73
C VAL A 438 4.55 11.22 19.24
N SER A 439 4.90 11.49 20.50
CA SER A 439 6.05 10.90 21.18
C SER A 439 5.84 9.39 21.45
N PRO A 440 6.88 8.65 21.87
CA PRO A 440 6.74 7.25 22.28
C PRO A 440 5.69 7.05 23.39
N ASP A 441 5.54 8.01 24.29
CA ASP A 441 4.60 7.98 25.43
C ASP A 441 3.17 8.37 25.03
N GLY A 442 2.95 8.73 23.77
CA GLY A 442 1.64 9.11 23.24
C GLY A 442 1.30 10.60 23.33
N GLU A 443 2.18 11.41 23.94
CA GLU A 443 2.02 12.86 24.04
C GLU A 443 2.28 13.57 22.71
N ILE A 444 1.64 14.71 22.47
CA ILE A 444 1.90 15.54 21.30
C ILE A 444 2.94 16.59 21.65
N VAL A 445 4.15 16.42 21.13
CA VAL A 445 5.26 17.37 21.29
C VAL A 445 5.49 18.16 19.99
N ARG A 446 5.95 19.41 20.10
CA ARG A 446 6.31 20.23 18.94
C ARG A 446 7.82 20.27 18.76
N VAL A 447 8.28 19.86 17.59
CA VAL A 447 9.70 19.76 17.26
C VAL A 447 10.05 20.60 16.03
N PRO A 448 11.28 21.09 15.90
CA PRO A 448 11.74 21.78 14.70
C PRO A 448 11.61 20.87 13.48
N GLY A 449 11.11 21.42 12.38
CA GLY A 449 11.14 20.77 11.09
C GLY A 449 12.55 20.70 10.51
N MET A 450 12.65 20.27 9.24
CA MET A 450 13.93 20.18 8.57
C MET A 450 14.43 21.53 8.08
N ALA A 451 15.73 21.73 8.16
CA ALA A 451 16.45 22.77 7.45
C ALA A 451 16.42 22.53 5.93
N TRP A 452 15.90 23.48 5.17
CA TRP A 452 15.90 23.43 3.73
C TRP A 452 16.84 24.47 3.13
N ARG A 453 17.51 24.08 2.06
CA ARG A 453 18.26 24.97 1.21
C ARG A 453 17.31 25.93 0.48
N ALA A 454 17.68 27.20 0.36
CA ALA A 454 16.90 28.16 -0.42
C ALA A 454 16.67 27.67 -1.86
N ARG A 455 15.47 27.89 -2.40
CA ARG A 455 15.14 27.49 -3.80
C ARG A 455 16.06 28.10 -4.83
N ALA A 456 16.59 29.28 -4.57
CA ALA A 456 17.53 29.99 -5.45
C ALA A 456 18.99 29.51 -5.30
N CYS A 457 19.25 28.39 -4.63
CA CYS A 457 20.61 27.87 -4.50
C CYS A 457 21.23 27.60 -5.86
N PRO A 458 22.40 28.21 -6.19
CA PRO A 458 23.03 28.08 -7.50
C PRO A 458 23.74 26.73 -7.72
N VAL A 459 23.78 25.86 -6.71
CA VAL A 459 24.44 24.56 -6.76
C VAL A 459 23.42 23.45 -6.99
N PRO A 460 23.11 23.06 -8.22
CA PRO A 460 22.20 21.98 -8.49
C PRO A 460 22.80 20.64 -8.03
N VAL A 461 21.94 19.68 -7.73
CA VAL A 461 22.40 18.31 -7.40
C VAL A 461 22.90 17.62 -8.66
N LEU A 462 22.12 17.64 -9.73
CA LEU A 462 22.48 17.07 -11.04
C LEU A 462 22.70 18.18 -12.09
N PRO A 463 23.54 17.93 -13.10
CA PRO A 463 24.26 16.67 -13.38
C PRO A 463 25.57 16.51 -12.58
N GLY A 464 26.06 17.53 -11.89
CA GLY A 464 27.40 17.56 -11.31
C GLY A 464 27.73 16.43 -10.35
N LEU A 465 26.78 16.04 -9.46
CA LEU A 465 26.97 14.92 -8.53
C LEU A 465 27.24 13.61 -9.26
N GLU A 466 26.40 13.28 -10.24
CA GLU A 466 26.52 12.04 -10.99
C GLU A 466 27.80 12.00 -11.83
N GLN A 467 28.11 13.09 -12.54
CA GLN A 467 29.34 13.20 -13.31
C GLN A 467 30.60 13.06 -12.46
N TRP A 468 30.59 13.60 -11.24
CA TRP A 468 31.71 13.46 -10.30
C TRP A 468 31.96 12.01 -9.93
N LEU A 469 30.88 11.25 -9.65
CA LEU A 469 30.96 9.82 -9.31
C LEU A 469 31.37 8.96 -10.50
N VAL A 470 30.80 9.22 -11.68
CA VAL A 470 31.09 8.48 -12.93
C VAL A 470 32.56 8.64 -13.31
N ARG A 471 33.09 9.89 -13.32
CA ARG A 471 34.50 10.14 -13.66
C ARG A 471 35.50 9.43 -12.76
N ARG A 472 35.08 9.01 -11.57
CA ARG A 472 35.91 8.30 -10.57
C ARG A 472 35.63 6.81 -10.48
N GLY A 473 34.73 6.28 -11.33
CA GLY A 473 34.33 4.87 -11.28
C GLY A 473 33.60 4.47 -10.00
N LEU A 474 32.97 5.43 -9.30
CA LEU A 474 32.33 5.23 -8.00
C LEU A 474 30.83 4.97 -8.10
N LEU A 475 30.24 5.03 -9.28
CA LEU A 475 28.82 4.77 -9.54
C LEU A 475 28.69 3.50 -10.39
N ARG A 476 28.05 2.48 -9.80
CA ARG A 476 27.63 1.30 -10.54
C ARG A 476 26.25 1.53 -11.14
N ARG A 477 26.06 1.09 -12.39
CA ARG A 477 24.81 1.26 -13.13
C ARG A 477 24.47 -0.06 -13.83
N ARG A 478 23.25 -0.58 -13.60
CA ARG A 478 22.70 -1.75 -14.31
C ARG A 478 21.17 -1.72 -14.29
N ARG A 479 20.56 -2.48 -15.17
CA ARG A 479 19.11 -2.70 -15.12
C ARG A 479 18.77 -3.66 -13.96
N VAL A 480 17.65 -3.34 -13.27
CA VAL A 480 17.01 -4.20 -12.27
C VAL A 480 15.53 -4.28 -12.65
N GLY A 481 15.10 -5.43 -13.16
CA GLY A 481 13.87 -5.51 -13.93
C GLY A 481 13.94 -4.57 -15.15
N GLU A 482 12.96 -3.66 -15.29
CA GLU A 482 12.97 -2.63 -16.34
C GLU A 482 13.63 -1.33 -15.89
N ALA A 483 13.84 -1.15 -14.57
CA ALA A 483 14.40 0.08 -14.03
C ALA A 483 15.91 0.20 -14.25
N GLU A 484 16.39 1.44 -14.41
CA GLU A 484 17.79 1.72 -14.17
C GLU A 484 18.07 1.63 -12.66
N GLY A 485 19.04 0.84 -12.27
CA GLY A 485 19.58 0.74 -10.93
C GLY A 485 20.92 1.47 -10.82
N LEU A 486 21.05 2.34 -9.82
CA LEU A 486 22.27 3.07 -9.50
C LEU A 486 22.71 2.67 -8.08
N LEU A 487 23.98 2.31 -7.90
CA LEU A 487 24.55 1.95 -6.62
C LEU A 487 25.87 2.68 -6.39
N ALA A 488 25.96 3.41 -5.26
CA ALA A 488 27.19 4.09 -4.85
C ALA A 488 27.36 4.03 -3.33
N ARG A 489 28.58 4.15 -2.82
CA ARG A 489 28.82 4.31 -1.38
C ARG A 489 28.25 5.66 -0.92
N ALA A 490 27.59 5.67 0.22
CA ALA A 490 27.05 6.88 0.82
C ALA A 490 28.16 7.94 1.04
N ALA A 491 29.36 7.49 1.43
CA ALA A 491 30.53 8.36 1.63
C ALA A 491 30.96 9.07 0.33
N ASP A 492 30.85 8.41 -0.82
CA ASP A 492 31.26 9.01 -2.10
C ASP A 492 30.24 10.05 -2.57
N ILE A 493 28.94 9.80 -2.38
CA ILE A 493 27.88 10.78 -2.66
C ILE A 493 28.07 12.02 -1.76
N TRP A 494 28.35 11.79 -0.48
CA TRP A 494 28.60 12.86 0.49
C TRP A 494 29.84 13.70 0.13
N ARG A 495 30.96 13.05 -0.25
CA ARG A 495 32.18 13.74 -0.70
C ARG A 495 31.93 14.57 -1.95
N ALA A 496 31.24 13.98 -2.95
CA ALA A 496 30.89 14.65 -4.17
C ALA A 496 30.06 15.91 -3.92
N ARG A 497 29.04 15.80 -3.05
CA ARG A 497 28.21 16.95 -2.72
C ARG A 497 28.95 18.03 -1.94
N ARG A 498 29.79 17.64 -0.98
CA ARG A 498 30.64 18.60 -0.26
C ARG A 498 31.59 19.34 -1.18
N ALA A 499 32.20 18.68 -2.15
CA ALA A 499 33.08 19.32 -3.14
C ALA A 499 32.32 20.41 -3.90
N GLN A 500 31.13 20.11 -4.43
CA GLN A 500 30.29 21.10 -5.11
C GLN A 500 29.94 22.32 -4.24
N LEU A 501 29.63 22.08 -2.95
CA LEU A 501 29.16 23.14 -2.05
C LEU A 501 30.31 24.02 -1.55
N ARG A 502 31.49 23.45 -1.32
CA ARG A 502 32.67 24.18 -0.82
C ARG A 502 33.18 25.26 -1.78
N GLU A 503 32.97 25.07 -3.06
CA GLU A 503 33.34 26.05 -4.10
C GLU A 503 32.44 27.28 -4.07
N VAL A 504 31.15 27.12 -3.73
CA VAL A 504 30.15 28.17 -3.90
C VAL A 504 29.62 28.72 -2.57
N CYS A 505 29.35 27.83 -1.59
CA CYS A 505 28.66 28.23 -0.37
C CYS A 505 29.38 29.29 0.49
N PRO A 506 30.72 29.32 0.60
CA PRO A 506 31.41 30.32 1.43
C PRO A 506 31.18 31.77 0.95
N THR A 507 31.08 31.96 -0.37
CA THR A 507 30.90 33.29 -1.00
C THR A 507 29.45 33.59 -1.35
N CYS A 508 28.56 32.62 -1.23
CA CYS A 508 27.16 32.76 -1.58
C CYS A 508 26.43 33.76 -0.68
N ARG A 509 25.73 34.73 -1.29
CA ARG A 509 24.99 35.80 -0.58
C ARG A 509 23.54 35.43 -0.31
N ILE A 510 23.07 34.27 -0.76
CA ILE A 510 21.69 33.83 -0.55
C ILE A 510 21.46 33.51 0.93
N ARG A 511 20.34 33.98 1.46
CA ARG A 511 19.89 33.75 2.84
C ARG A 511 18.57 32.98 2.86
N PRO A 512 18.24 32.28 3.94
CA PRO A 512 16.93 31.69 4.13
C PRO A 512 15.85 32.79 4.12
N ARG A 513 14.68 32.47 3.61
CA ARG A 513 13.55 33.41 3.55
C ARG A 513 12.90 33.68 4.92
N ARG A 514 13.18 32.87 5.93
CA ARG A 514 12.56 32.94 7.26
C ARG A 514 13.65 33.14 8.32
N GLY A 515 13.42 34.10 9.20
CA GLY A 515 14.13 34.23 10.45
C GLY A 515 13.82 33.11 11.45
N PRO A 516 14.42 33.13 12.64
CA PRO A 516 14.10 32.16 13.69
C PRO A 516 12.59 32.08 13.92
N PRO A 517 12.06 30.91 14.33
CA PRO A 517 10.64 30.76 14.60
C PRO A 517 10.25 31.80 15.67
N ARG A 518 9.20 32.56 15.40
CA ARG A 518 8.57 33.35 16.45
C ARG A 518 8.01 32.35 17.44
N GLU A 519 8.35 32.50 18.70
CA GLU A 519 7.70 31.81 19.81
C GLU A 519 6.24 32.28 19.82
N GLU A 520 5.32 31.42 19.32
CA GLU A 520 3.89 31.53 19.52
C GLU A 520 3.44 30.48 20.52
#